data_e6922c5069bd2c13852c659dbcb2215f
#
_entry.id   e6922c5069bd2c13852c659dbcb2215f
#
_cell.length_a   1.000
_cell.length_b   1.000
_cell.length_c   1.000
_cell.angle_alpha   90.00
_cell.angle_beta   90.00
_cell.angle_gamma   90.00
#
_symmetry.space_group_name_H-M   'P 1'
#
loop_
_entity.id
_entity.type
_entity.pdbx_description
1 polymer ?
#
loop_
_entity_poly.entity_id
_entity_poly.type
_entity_poly.pdbx_seq_one_letter_code
_entity_poly.pdbx_strand_id
1 'polypeptide(L)'
;MSGAVQNRRMDDIVKQAMIKWPNVPDCYGWLGLDARGRWFIRDQATQASGDFPAQKGSELRHEKLLDFVARNYESDAKGQWYFQNGPQRVYVELECTPWIWRMEPDGSIRSHTGEKVTALRCLVDEAGKVYLVTELGFGLLQSQDVGMAALQIESGLWMPESVATSDLESMFGFERSPQVRQRGAQLQQPHAQGV
;
A
#
# COMPACT_ATOMS: atom_id res chain seq x y z
N MET A 1 13.35 -16.87 7.59
CA MET A 1 14.43 -16.25 6.80
C MET A 1 13.98 -14.83 6.47
N SER A 2 14.65 -13.85 7.07
CA SER A 2 14.32 -12.44 6.93
C SER A 2 14.69 -11.99 5.51
N GLY A 3 13.69 -11.79 4.64
CA GLY A 3 13.89 -11.21 3.34
C GLY A 3 14.37 -9.77 3.52
N ALA A 4 15.55 -9.47 3.02
CA ALA A 4 16.07 -8.12 2.97
C ALA A 4 15.11 -7.27 2.14
N VAL A 5 14.32 -6.45 2.82
CA VAL A 5 13.58 -5.34 2.19
C VAL A 5 14.65 -4.46 1.56
N GLN A 6 14.68 -4.44 0.23
CA GLN A 6 15.59 -3.60 -0.52
C GLN A 6 15.29 -2.16 -0.12
N ASN A 7 16.23 -1.56 0.59
CA ASN A 7 16.14 -0.22 1.16
C ASN A 7 15.91 0.79 0.03
N ARG A 8 14.64 1.07 -0.30
CA ARG A 8 14.28 2.18 -1.17
C ARG A 8 14.94 3.41 -0.58
N ARG A 9 15.79 4.05 -1.34
CA ARG A 9 16.48 5.25 -0.89
C ARG A 9 15.46 6.38 -0.77
N MET A 10 14.94 6.55 0.45
CA MET A 10 14.25 7.78 0.84
C MET A 10 15.11 8.99 0.46
N ASP A 11 14.49 10.02 -0.10
CA ASP A 11 15.20 11.24 -0.52
C ASP A 11 16.01 11.84 0.63
N ASP A 12 17.24 12.25 0.37
CA ASP A 12 18.13 12.76 1.43
C ASP A 12 17.58 14.03 2.10
N ILE A 13 16.84 14.86 1.35
CA ILE A 13 16.16 16.03 1.92
C ILE A 13 15.09 15.63 2.95
N VAL A 14 14.42 14.49 2.74
CA VAL A 14 13.44 13.94 3.68
C VAL A 14 14.13 13.46 4.95
N LYS A 15 15.25 12.74 4.83
CA LYS A 15 16.06 12.30 5.97
C LYS A 15 16.54 13.47 6.81
N GLN A 16 17.03 14.53 6.18
CA GLN A 16 17.45 15.75 6.87
C GLN A 16 16.30 16.42 7.60
N ALA A 17 15.11 16.48 6.99
CA ALA A 17 13.93 17.04 7.64
C ALA A 17 13.49 16.22 8.87
N MET A 18 13.56 14.89 8.82
CA MET A 18 13.28 14.03 9.97
C MET A 18 14.22 14.27 11.14
N ILE A 19 15.53 14.48 10.87
CA ILE A 19 16.51 14.81 11.90
C ILE A 19 16.21 16.19 12.53
N LYS A 20 15.85 17.17 11.71
CA LYS A 20 15.60 18.54 12.16
C LYS A 20 14.29 18.68 12.94
N TRP A 21 13.25 17.91 12.60
CA TRP A 21 11.93 17.96 13.23
C TRP A 21 11.44 16.56 13.61
N PRO A 22 11.98 15.95 14.68
CA PRO A 22 11.71 14.55 15.00
C PRO A 22 10.31 14.28 15.58
N ASN A 23 9.59 15.31 16.04
CA ASN A 23 8.34 15.17 16.79
C ASN A 23 7.11 15.70 15.99
N VAL A 24 7.11 15.61 14.67
CA VAL A 24 5.93 15.98 13.87
C VAL A 24 4.88 14.87 14.00
N PRO A 25 3.62 15.17 14.37
CA PRO A 25 2.58 14.16 14.48
C PRO A 25 2.31 13.45 13.16
N ASP A 26 2.06 12.15 13.25
CA ASP A 26 1.63 11.34 12.12
C ASP A 26 0.23 11.73 11.63
N CYS A 27 -0.03 11.59 10.33
CA CYS A 27 -1.31 11.84 9.70
C CYS A 27 -1.99 10.52 9.29
N TYR A 28 -3.29 10.40 9.61
CA TYR A 28 -4.12 9.24 9.27
C TYR A 28 -5.35 9.66 8.47
N GLY A 29 -5.72 8.83 7.49
CA GLY A 29 -6.94 9.03 6.70
C GLY A 29 -6.87 10.07 5.59
N TRP A 30 -5.72 10.73 5.37
CA TRP A 30 -5.55 11.78 4.37
C TRP A 30 -5.12 11.27 2.99
N LEU A 31 -4.60 10.06 2.91
CA LEU A 31 -4.10 9.47 1.67
C LEU A 31 -4.66 8.06 1.51
N GLY A 32 -5.10 7.72 0.30
CA GLY A 32 -5.59 6.39 -0.04
C GLY A 32 -5.01 5.87 -1.34
N LEU A 33 -4.82 4.55 -1.41
CA LEU A 33 -4.39 3.81 -2.60
C LEU A 33 -5.49 2.83 -3.01
N ASP A 34 -6.00 2.97 -4.23
CA ASP A 34 -7.07 2.09 -4.72
C ASP A 34 -6.52 0.82 -5.39
N ALA A 35 -7.42 -0.12 -5.68
CA ALA A 35 -7.13 -1.39 -6.34
C ALA A 35 -6.59 -1.24 -7.78
N ARG A 36 -6.58 -0.03 -8.34
CA ARG A 36 -6.00 0.29 -9.63
C ARG A 36 -4.63 0.98 -9.54
N GLY A 37 -4.09 1.15 -8.32
CA GLY A 37 -2.82 1.84 -8.10
C GLY A 37 -2.92 3.36 -8.20
N ARG A 38 -4.12 3.93 -8.08
CA ARG A 38 -4.34 5.38 -8.08
C ARG A 38 -4.34 5.91 -6.67
N TRP A 39 -3.74 7.08 -6.49
CA TRP A 39 -3.65 7.78 -5.22
C TRP A 39 -4.78 8.80 -5.06
N PHE A 40 -5.32 8.90 -3.85
CA PHE A 40 -6.41 9.81 -3.53
C PHE A 40 -6.08 10.64 -2.29
N ILE A 41 -6.31 11.96 -2.38
CA ILE A 41 -6.24 12.87 -1.24
C ILE A 41 -7.65 12.99 -0.64
N ARG A 42 -7.74 12.84 0.67
CA ARG A 42 -8.97 12.86 1.44
C ARG A 42 -8.91 14.01 2.45
N ASP A 43 -9.59 15.09 2.15
CA ASP A 43 -9.75 16.22 3.07
C ASP A 43 -10.66 15.87 4.26
N GLN A 44 -10.80 16.78 5.20
CA GLN A 44 -11.60 16.57 6.40
C GLN A 44 -13.08 16.28 6.08
N ALA A 45 -13.65 16.92 5.06
CA ALA A 45 -15.03 16.70 4.63
C ALA A 45 -15.20 15.28 4.06
N THR A 46 -14.28 14.82 3.23
CA THR A 46 -14.26 13.45 2.71
C THR A 46 -14.15 12.42 3.85
N GLN A 47 -13.26 12.65 4.81
CA GLN A 47 -13.09 11.74 5.95
C GLN A 47 -14.33 11.70 6.85
N ALA A 48 -15.02 12.83 7.02
CA ALA A 48 -16.28 12.91 7.78
C ALA A 48 -17.44 12.21 7.05
N SER A 49 -17.41 12.12 5.72
CA SER A 49 -18.44 11.47 4.91
C SER A 49 -18.35 9.95 4.88
N GLY A 50 -17.22 9.37 5.29
CA GLY A 50 -17.03 7.92 5.36
C GLY A 50 -15.59 7.46 5.20
N ASP A 51 -15.38 6.17 5.42
CA ASP A 51 -14.06 5.56 5.34
C ASP A 51 -13.65 5.24 3.88
N PHE A 52 -12.34 5.10 3.65
CA PHE A 52 -11.81 4.60 2.39
C PHE A 52 -12.05 3.06 2.31
N PRO A 53 -12.40 2.50 1.16
CA PRO A 53 -12.51 3.11 -0.17
C PRO A 53 -13.91 3.63 -0.55
N ALA A 54 -14.90 3.54 0.37
CA ALA A 54 -16.27 4.00 0.07
C ALA A 54 -16.31 5.50 -0.28
N GLN A 55 -15.48 6.28 0.41
CA GLN A 55 -15.27 7.71 0.15
C GLN A 55 -13.81 7.94 -0.21
N LYS A 56 -13.51 7.97 -1.53
CA LYS A 56 -12.12 8.03 -2.01
C LYS A 56 -11.50 9.43 -1.90
N GLY A 57 -12.29 10.49 -2.12
CA GLY A 57 -11.78 11.85 -2.23
C GLY A 57 -11.31 12.20 -3.64
N SER A 58 -10.33 13.09 -3.74
CA SER A 58 -9.82 13.62 -5.01
C SER A 58 -8.62 12.82 -5.50
N GLU A 59 -8.67 12.34 -6.75
CA GLU A 59 -7.55 11.63 -7.36
C GLU A 59 -6.34 12.54 -7.52
N LEU A 60 -5.19 12.08 -7.05
CA LEU A 60 -3.92 12.76 -7.22
C LEU A 60 -3.37 12.50 -8.63
N ARG A 61 -3.24 13.57 -9.44
CA ARG A 61 -2.79 13.49 -10.84
C ARG A 61 -1.50 14.26 -11.13
N HIS A 62 -0.96 14.96 -10.14
CA HIS A 62 0.23 15.75 -10.32
C HIS A 62 1.47 14.85 -10.32
N GLU A 63 2.09 14.68 -11.51
CA GLU A 63 3.18 13.71 -11.75
C GLU A 63 4.33 13.83 -10.76
N LYS A 64 4.86 15.06 -10.54
CA LYS A 64 5.97 15.26 -9.58
C LYS A 64 5.62 14.86 -8.14
N LEU A 65 4.36 15.02 -7.76
CA LEU A 65 3.92 14.59 -6.43
C LEU A 65 3.73 13.07 -6.37
N LEU A 66 3.23 12.46 -7.44
CA LEU A 66 3.17 11.00 -7.57
C LEU A 66 4.57 10.37 -7.49
N ASP A 67 5.55 10.94 -8.20
CA ASP A 67 6.95 10.50 -8.14
C ASP A 67 7.54 10.67 -6.74
N PHE A 68 7.20 11.75 -6.05
CA PHE A 68 7.67 12.01 -4.70
C PHE A 68 7.06 11.01 -3.69
N VAL A 69 5.76 10.75 -3.79
CA VAL A 69 5.08 9.72 -2.98
C VAL A 69 5.72 8.35 -3.25
N ALA A 70 5.90 7.99 -4.52
CA ALA A 70 6.46 6.71 -4.93
C ALA A 70 7.85 6.44 -4.34
N ARG A 71 8.73 7.44 -4.31
CA ARG A 71 10.10 7.30 -3.77
C ARG A 71 10.15 7.20 -2.25
N ASN A 72 9.14 7.72 -1.55
CA ASN A 72 9.09 7.82 -0.10
C ASN A 72 7.96 6.97 0.51
N TYR A 73 7.55 5.90 -0.18
CA TYR A 73 6.50 4.98 0.22
C TYR A 73 7.09 3.76 0.91
N GLU A 74 6.78 3.58 2.19
CA GLU A 74 7.38 2.57 3.06
C GLU A 74 6.34 1.98 4.04
N SER A 75 6.72 0.92 4.75
CA SER A 75 5.92 0.35 5.84
C SER A 75 6.64 0.46 7.18
N ASP A 76 5.88 0.58 8.26
CA ASP A 76 6.39 0.49 9.62
C ASP A 76 6.45 -0.98 10.12
N ALA A 77 6.96 -1.17 11.34
CA ALA A 77 7.07 -2.49 11.97
C ALA A 77 5.71 -3.16 12.26
N LYS A 78 4.59 -2.44 12.16
CA LYS A 78 3.24 -2.94 12.35
C LYS A 78 2.55 -3.30 11.04
N GLY A 79 3.25 -3.17 9.90
CA GLY A 79 2.69 -3.39 8.57
C GLY A 79 1.81 -2.25 8.06
N GLN A 80 1.82 -1.09 8.73
CA GLN A 80 1.12 0.09 8.26
C GLN A 80 1.96 0.82 7.23
N TRP A 81 1.41 1.03 6.05
CA TRP A 81 2.10 1.72 4.96
C TRP A 81 1.89 3.22 5.05
N TYR A 82 2.93 3.96 4.75
CA TYR A 82 2.93 5.42 4.82
C TYR A 82 3.78 6.05 3.71
N PHE A 83 3.47 7.27 3.41
CA PHE A 83 4.30 8.17 2.64
C PHE A 83 5.05 9.10 3.59
N GLN A 84 6.38 9.14 3.49
CA GLN A 84 7.21 10.04 4.29
C GLN A 84 7.23 11.43 3.65
N ASN A 85 6.46 12.36 4.20
CA ASN A 85 6.37 13.75 3.76
C ASN A 85 7.27 14.64 4.63
N GLY A 86 8.54 14.75 4.25
CA GLY A 86 9.52 15.42 5.10
C GLY A 86 9.60 14.73 6.47
N PRO A 87 9.40 15.43 7.59
CA PRO A 87 9.43 14.83 8.92
C PRO A 87 8.16 14.06 9.29
N GLN A 88 7.07 14.23 8.51
CA GLN A 88 5.75 13.69 8.82
C GLN A 88 5.49 12.37 8.09
N ARG A 89 4.95 11.38 8.79
CA ARG A 89 4.36 10.19 8.16
C ARG A 89 2.90 10.45 7.83
N VAL A 90 2.53 10.22 6.58
CA VAL A 90 1.15 10.23 6.12
C VAL A 90 0.77 8.78 5.84
N TYR A 91 0.01 8.18 6.74
CA TYR A 91 -0.42 6.80 6.61
C TYR A 91 -1.45 6.63 5.50
N VAL A 92 -1.35 5.50 4.79
CA VAL A 92 -2.12 5.23 3.57
C VAL A 92 -3.23 4.24 3.87
N GLU A 93 -4.46 4.63 3.54
CA GLU A 93 -5.59 3.72 3.52
C GLU A 93 -5.54 2.89 2.23
N LEU A 94 -5.58 1.57 2.35
CA LEU A 94 -5.46 0.63 1.23
C LEU A 94 -6.83 0.05 0.88
N GLU A 95 -7.25 0.14 -0.39
CA GLU A 95 -8.45 -0.56 -0.85
C GLU A 95 -8.25 -2.08 -0.83
N CYS A 96 -7.06 -2.56 -1.18
CA CYS A 96 -6.73 -3.99 -1.22
C CYS A 96 -5.37 -4.28 -0.56
N THR A 97 -4.29 -4.00 -1.23
CA THR A 97 -2.93 -4.40 -0.88
C THR A 97 -1.96 -3.23 -0.97
N PRO A 98 -0.78 -3.31 -0.33
CA PRO A 98 0.23 -2.25 -0.40
C PRO A 98 0.78 -2.02 -1.80
N TRP A 99 0.93 -3.07 -2.58
CA TRP A 99 1.41 -3.01 -3.95
C TRP A 99 0.28 -3.33 -4.92
N ILE A 100 0.26 -2.61 -6.05
CA ILE A 100 -0.62 -2.90 -7.17
C ILE A 100 0.26 -3.13 -8.40
N TRP A 101 0.10 -4.28 -9.01
CA TRP A 101 0.91 -4.73 -10.14
C TRP A 101 0.18 -4.50 -11.47
N ARG A 102 0.93 -4.15 -12.48
CA ARG A 102 0.50 -4.06 -13.87
C ARG A 102 1.35 -5.01 -14.69
N MET A 103 0.73 -5.70 -15.65
CA MET A 103 1.46 -6.42 -16.70
C MET A 103 1.53 -5.57 -17.95
N GLU A 104 2.73 -5.44 -18.49
CA GLU A 104 2.96 -4.80 -19.78
C GLU A 104 2.73 -5.80 -20.93
N PRO A 105 2.49 -5.35 -22.18
CA PRO A 105 2.28 -6.24 -23.32
C PRO A 105 3.44 -7.22 -23.60
N ASP A 106 4.65 -6.89 -23.16
CA ASP A 106 5.83 -7.75 -23.25
C ASP A 106 5.91 -8.82 -22.14
N GLY A 107 4.90 -8.88 -21.27
CA GLY A 107 4.83 -9.79 -20.11
C GLY A 107 5.62 -9.32 -18.89
N SER A 108 6.30 -8.18 -18.97
CA SER A 108 6.98 -7.61 -17.80
C SER A 108 5.97 -7.06 -16.79
N ILE A 109 6.35 -7.05 -15.50
CA ILE A 109 5.50 -6.59 -14.42
C ILE A 109 6.07 -5.28 -13.86
N ARG A 110 5.18 -4.32 -13.60
CA ARG A 110 5.51 -3.06 -12.93
C ARG A 110 4.62 -2.82 -11.73
N SER A 111 5.19 -2.19 -10.72
CA SER A 111 4.41 -1.66 -9.59
C SER A 111 3.66 -0.39 -10.00
N HIS A 112 2.64 -0.01 -9.22
CA HIS A 112 1.96 1.28 -9.35
C HIS A 112 2.88 2.50 -9.13
N THR A 113 4.09 2.27 -8.62
CA THR A 113 5.15 3.28 -8.46
C THR A 113 6.14 3.27 -9.61
N GLY A 114 5.90 2.45 -10.68
CA GLY A 114 6.68 2.40 -11.90
C GLY A 114 7.89 1.46 -11.88
N GLU A 115 8.19 0.79 -10.77
CA GLU A 115 9.33 -0.15 -10.69
C GLU A 115 9.03 -1.46 -11.40
N LYS A 116 10.00 -1.93 -12.18
CA LYS A 116 9.95 -3.27 -12.81
C LYS A 116 10.27 -4.33 -11.77
N VAL A 117 9.46 -5.39 -11.73
CA VAL A 117 9.56 -6.46 -10.74
C VAL A 117 9.44 -7.84 -11.39
N THR A 118 9.77 -8.88 -10.61
CA THR A 118 9.64 -10.29 -11.01
C THR A 118 8.64 -10.98 -10.09
N ALA A 119 7.69 -11.73 -10.66
CA ALA A 119 6.80 -12.58 -9.87
C ALA A 119 7.59 -13.76 -9.29
N LEU A 120 7.58 -13.88 -7.98
CA LEU A 120 8.18 -14.98 -7.22
C LEU A 120 7.14 -16.05 -6.85
N ARG A 121 5.90 -15.61 -6.55
CA ARG A 121 4.75 -16.47 -6.29
C ARG A 121 3.51 -15.85 -6.90
N CYS A 122 2.58 -16.69 -7.32
CA CYS A 122 1.26 -16.31 -7.80
C CYS A 122 0.21 -16.90 -6.87
N LEU A 123 -0.76 -16.09 -6.41
CA LEU A 123 -1.86 -16.54 -5.58
C LEU A 123 -3.19 -16.12 -6.23
N VAL A 124 -4.23 -16.89 -5.96
CA VAL A 124 -5.60 -16.61 -6.45
C VAL A 124 -6.56 -16.76 -5.30
N ASP A 125 -7.42 -15.76 -5.07
CA ASP A 125 -8.45 -15.84 -4.05
C ASP A 125 -9.76 -16.47 -4.56
N GLU A 126 -10.73 -16.63 -3.66
CA GLU A 126 -12.05 -17.20 -3.93
C GLU A 126 -12.89 -16.37 -4.92
N ALA A 127 -12.53 -15.10 -5.14
CA ALA A 127 -13.18 -14.22 -6.11
C ALA A 127 -12.45 -14.19 -7.46
N GLY A 128 -11.36 -14.97 -7.63
CA GLY A 128 -10.56 -15.01 -8.83
C GLY A 128 -9.61 -13.82 -8.99
N LYS A 129 -9.35 -13.05 -7.94
CA LYS A 129 -8.32 -12.01 -7.97
C LYS A 129 -6.95 -12.65 -7.91
N VAL A 130 -6.03 -12.14 -8.71
CA VAL A 130 -4.65 -12.61 -8.78
C VAL A 130 -3.75 -11.69 -7.96
N TYR A 131 -2.92 -12.29 -7.13
CA TYR A 131 -1.94 -11.59 -6.33
C TYR A 131 -0.55 -12.13 -6.66
N LEU A 132 0.45 -11.27 -6.59
CA LEU A 132 1.84 -11.65 -6.79
C LEU A 132 2.66 -11.26 -5.58
N VAL A 133 3.56 -12.16 -5.18
CA VAL A 133 4.69 -11.83 -4.32
C VAL A 133 5.87 -11.56 -5.22
N THR A 134 6.52 -10.43 -5.01
CA THR A 134 7.70 -9.98 -5.76
C THR A 134 8.83 -9.64 -4.79
N GLU A 135 9.97 -9.23 -5.31
CA GLU A 135 11.07 -8.68 -4.50
C GLU A 135 10.71 -7.42 -3.71
N LEU A 136 9.66 -6.69 -4.14
CA LEU A 136 9.15 -5.53 -3.41
C LEU A 136 8.12 -5.90 -2.33
N GLY A 137 7.54 -7.09 -2.39
CA GLY A 137 6.54 -7.57 -1.45
C GLY A 137 5.29 -8.11 -2.12
N PHE A 138 4.19 -8.11 -1.36
CA PHE A 138 2.90 -8.65 -1.75
C PHE A 138 1.97 -7.58 -2.35
N GLY A 139 1.28 -7.91 -3.44
CA GLY A 139 0.35 -7.00 -4.10
C GLY A 139 -0.68 -7.65 -5.00
N LEU A 140 -1.72 -6.88 -5.31
CA LEU A 140 -2.80 -7.24 -6.22
C LEU A 140 -2.38 -6.95 -7.67
N LEU A 141 -2.60 -7.90 -8.57
CA LEU A 141 -2.57 -7.65 -10.00
C LEU A 141 -3.86 -6.94 -10.43
N GLN A 142 -3.74 -5.86 -11.19
CA GLN A 142 -4.93 -5.14 -11.67
C GLN A 142 -5.85 -6.06 -12.47
N SER A 143 -7.17 -5.88 -12.28
CA SER A 143 -8.19 -6.73 -12.92
C SER A 143 -8.13 -6.73 -14.44
N GLN A 144 -7.64 -5.65 -15.05
CA GLN A 144 -7.47 -5.55 -16.51
C GLN A 144 -6.39 -6.50 -17.05
N ASP A 145 -5.44 -6.90 -16.22
CA ASP A 145 -4.27 -7.68 -16.61
C ASP A 145 -4.42 -9.18 -16.25
N VAL A 146 -5.56 -9.57 -15.64
CA VAL A 146 -5.83 -10.97 -15.24
C VAL A 146 -5.81 -11.94 -16.42
N GLY A 147 -6.24 -11.50 -17.62
CA GLY A 147 -6.13 -12.31 -18.83
C GLY A 147 -4.70 -12.65 -19.21
N MET A 148 -3.75 -11.73 -19.03
CA MET A 148 -2.33 -12.01 -19.26
C MET A 148 -1.76 -12.93 -18.18
N ALA A 149 -2.19 -12.79 -16.94
CA ALA A 149 -1.83 -13.73 -15.87
C ALA A 149 -2.33 -15.15 -16.15
N ALA A 150 -3.55 -15.30 -16.68
CA ALA A 150 -4.10 -16.60 -17.06
C ALA A 150 -3.20 -17.30 -18.09
N LEU A 151 -2.68 -16.57 -19.08
CA LEU A 151 -1.73 -17.14 -20.06
C LEU A 151 -0.42 -17.62 -19.41
N GLN A 152 0.08 -16.91 -18.38
CA GLN A 152 1.27 -17.36 -17.64
C GLN A 152 1.00 -18.64 -16.84
N ILE A 153 -0.21 -18.78 -16.30
CA ILE A 153 -0.65 -19.96 -15.56
C ILE A 153 -0.84 -21.15 -16.54
N GLU A 154 -1.56 -20.93 -17.64
CA GLU A 154 -1.82 -21.96 -18.66
C GLU A 154 -0.52 -22.49 -19.30
N SER A 155 0.48 -21.63 -19.48
CA SER A 155 1.80 -22.02 -19.99
C SER A 155 2.68 -22.74 -18.95
N GLY A 156 2.24 -22.81 -17.68
CA GLY A 156 2.98 -23.42 -16.58
C GLY A 156 4.13 -22.55 -16.03
N LEU A 157 4.24 -21.31 -16.47
CA LEU A 157 5.23 -20.36 -15.94
C LEU A 157 4.87 -19.89 -14.52
N TRP A 158 3.58 -19.77 -14.22
CA TRP A 158 3.10 -19.49 -12.88
C TRP A 158 2.28 -20.65 -12.34
N MET A 159 2.57 -21.06 -11.11
CA MET A 159 1.83 -22.06 -10.37
C MET A 159 0.98 -21.37 -9.32
N PRO A 160 -0.35 -21.18 -9.51
CA PRO A 160 -1.17 -20.44 -8.59
C PRO A 160 -1.42 -21.22 -7.30
N GLU A 161 -1.28 -20.54 -6.17
CA GLU A 161 -1.65 -21.02 -4.84
C GLU A 161 -3.01 -20.44 -4.46
N SER A 162 -3.91 -21.24 -3.89
CA SER A 162 -5.20 -20.74 -3.39
C SER A 162 -5.00 -20.01 -2.07
N VAL A 163 -5.69 -18.88 -1.89
CA VAL A 163 -5.66 -18.09 -0.66
C VAL A 163 -7.05 -17.55 -0.34
N ALA A 164 -7.42 -17.45 0.94
CA ALA A 164 -8.63 -16.75 1.33
C ALA A 164 -8.34 -15.23 1.47
N THR A 165 -9.24 -14.39 0.96
CA THR A 165 -9.13 -12.93 1.09
C THR A 165 -8.97 -12.49 2.54
N SER A 166 -9.64 -13.18 3.48
CA SER A 166 -9.57 -12.91 4.93
C SER A 166 -8.17 -13.07 5.53
N ASP A 167 -7.32 -13.87 4.91
CA ASP A 167 -6.02 -14.26 5.47
C ASP A 167 -4.87 -13.37 4.98
N LEU A 168 -5.12 -12.57 3.94
CA LEU A 168 -4.08 -11.78 3.26
C LEU A 168 -3.32 -10.84 4.19
N GLU A 169 -4.03 -10.09 5.05
CA GLU A 169 -3.39 -9.13 5.97
C GLU A 169 -2.47 -9.85 6.97
N SER A 170 -2.93 -10.96 7.54
CA SER A 170 -2.14 -11.74 8.51
C SER A 170 -0.98 -12.50 7.85
N MET A 171 -1.20 -13.08 6.66
CA MET A 171 -0.18 -13.84 5.95
C MET A 171 0.97 -12.96 5.44
N PHE A 172 0.67 -11.75 5.01
CA PHE A 172 1.64 -10.85 4.41
C PHE A 172 2.02 -9.66 5.28
N GLY A 173 1.46 -9.59 6.49
CA GLY A 173 1.86 -8.63 7.52
C GLY A 173 1.61 -7.19 7.14
N PHE A 174 0.46 -6.86 6.57
CA PHE A 174 0.07 -5.49 6.28
C PHE A 174 -1.27 -5.12 6.93
N GLU A 175 -1.51 -3.84 7.08
CA GLU A 175 -2.74 -3.26 7.63
C GLU A 175 -3.44 -2.42 6.55
N ARG A 176 -4.71 -2.74 6.21
CA ARG A 176 -5.45 -1.98 5.20
C ARG A 176 -5.87 -0.60 5.67
N SER A 177 -6.24 -0.44 6.93
CA SER A 177 -6.71 0.84 7.45
C SER A 177 -5.99 1.26 8.72
N PRO A 178 -4.84 1.94 8.59
CA PRO A 178 -4.15 2.56 9.73
C PRO A 178 -5.04 3.52 10.51
N GLN A 179 -5.97 4.23 9.86
CA GLN A 179 -6.91 5.15 10.52
C GLN A 179 -7.87 4.41 11.46
N VAL A 180 -8.47 3.30 11.02
CA VAL A 180 -9.37 2.48 11.86
C VAL A 180 -8.62 1.93 13.06
N ARG A 181 -7.41 1.41 12.83
CA ARG A 181 -6.56 0.90 13.90
C ARG A 181 -6.21 1.97 14.92
N GLN A 182 -5.85 3.17 14.46
CA GLN A 182 -5.52 4.29 15.33
C GLN A 182 -6.73 4.73 16.18
N ARG A 183 -7.93 4.84 15.57
CA ARG A 183 -9.17 5.15 16.29
C ARG A 183 -9.48 4.11 17.36
N GLY A 184 -9.32 2.82 17.04
CA GLY A 184 -9.50 1.72 18.00
C GLY A 184 -8.53 1.81 19.19
N ALA A 185 -7.27 2.15 18.96
CA ALA A 185 -6.28 2.33 20.01
C ALA A 185 -6.58 3.52 20.94
N GLN A 186 -7.12 4.62 20.39
CA GLN A 186 -7.51 5.81 21.18
C GLN A 186 -8.71 5.51 22.10
N LEU A 187 -9.68 4.71 21.64
CA LEU A 187 -10.84 4.33 22.44
C LEU A 187 -10.49 3.37 23.59
N GLN A 188 -9.37 2.66 23.51
CA GLN A 188 -8.89 1.72 24.53
C GLN A 188 -7.98 2.39 25.59
N GLN A 189 -7.58 3.65 25.40
CA GLN A 189 -6.84 4.37 26.45
C GLN A 189 -7.84 4.82 27.53
N PRO A 190 -7.72 4.36 28.79
CA PRO A 190 -8.55 4.88 29.88
C PRO A 190 -8.28 6.37 30.02
N HIS A 191 -9.34 7.15 30.07
CA HIS A 191 -9.24 8.55 30.45
C HIS A 191 -8.54 8.64 31.81
N ALA A 192 -7.26 8.99 31.83
CA ALA A 192 -6.61 9.44 33.04
C ALA A 192 -7.26 10.80 33.37
N GLN A 193 -8.40 10.74 34.07
CA GLN A 193 -8.98 11.92 34.70
C GLN A 193 -8.00 12.32 35.80
N GLY A 194 -7.35 13.45 35.57
CA GLY A 194 -6.58 14.13 36.60
C GLY A 194 -7.48 14.48 37.78
N VAL A 195 -7.01 14.12 38.96
CA VAL A 195 -7.43 14.67 40.22
C VAL A 195 -6.64 15.94 40.47
#